data_703dc0b1b1032869c008b582dd33979e
#
_entry.id   703dc0b1b1032869c008b582dd33979e
#
_cell.length_a   1.000
_cell.length_b   1.000
_cell.length_c   1.000
_cell.angle_alpha   90.00
_cell.angle_beta   90.00
_cell.angle_gamma   90.00
#
_symmetry.space_group_name_H-M   'P 1'
#
loop_
_entity.id
_entity.type
_entity.pdbx_description
1 polymer ?
#
loop_
_entity_poly.entity_id
_entity_poly.type
_entity_poly.pdbx_seq_one_letter_code
_entity_poly.pdbx_strand_id
1 'polypeptide(L)'
;MNEQFVNEPNEKPRILIVDNNSQFARSARLLLDQSGKYVACTVIDPRRALETGRSFKPDLVLVDLIMPQEDGIEVAAQLEADWALHGVPIVFVTTLITPEEARDGRRINGHRIVAKPARRSDLLRIVEESLPCCAAA
;
A
#
# COMPACT_ATOMS: atom_id res chain seq x y z
N MET A 1 -23.43 -16.71 11.95
CA MET A 1 -23.12 -16.11 11.73
C MET A 1 -22.16 -15.75 11.08
N ASN A 2 -21.82 -15.53 10.54
CA ASN A 2 -20.85 -15.19 9.96
C ASN A 2 -20.88 -14.12 9.03
N GLU A 3 -21.68 -13.19 9.13
CA GLU A 3 -21.77 -12.03 8.33
C GLU A 3 -20.53 -11.24 8.35
N GLN A 4 -19.74 -11.43 9.35
CA GLN A 4 -18.48 -10.69 9.43
C GLN A 4 -17.53 -11.08 8.31
N PHE A 5 -17.80 -12.15 7.59
CA PHE A 5 -16.96 -12.54 6.49
C PHE A 5 -17.44 -11.99 5.17
N VAL A 6 -18.52 -11.24 5.17
CA VAL A 6 -19.07 -10.64 3.97
C VAL A 6 -18.78 -9.14 4.02
N ASN A 7 -18.09 -8.62 3.02
CA ASN A 7 -17.78 -7.21 3.00
C ASN A 7 -19.05 -6.40 2.83
N GLU A 8 -19.18 -5.38 3.66
CA GLU A 8 -20.29 -4.47 3.52
C GLU A 8 -20.12 -3.64 2.28
N PRO A 9 -21.20 -3.33 1.56
CA PRO A 9 -21.07 -2.52 0.34
C PRO A 9 -20.43 -1.16 0.58
N ASN A 10 -20.56 -0.62 1.80
CA ASN A 10 -19.97 0.67 2.12
C ASN A 10 -18.70 0.55 2.93
N GLU A 11 -18.16 -0.63 3.03
CA GLU A 11 -16.91 -0.83 3.76
C GLU A 11 -15.76 -0.19 2.98
N LYS A 12 -14.93 0.58 3.68
CA LYS A 12 -13.84 1.29 3.05
C LYS A 12 -12.69 0.36 2.73
N PRO A 13 -12.03 0.55 1.58
CA PRO A 13 -10.82 -0.23 1.29
C PRO A 13 -9.74 0.00 2.34
N ARG A 14 -8.97 -1.04 2.57
CA ARG A 14 -7.96 -1.08 3.61
C ARG A 14 -6.58 -0.97 2.97
N ILE A 15 -5.81 0.03 3.41
CA ILE A 15 -4.50 0.32 2.84
C ILE A 15 -3.43 0.05 3.88
N LEU A 16 -2.50 -0.84 3.59
CA LEU A 16 -1.38 -1.11 4.47
C LEU A 16 -0.16 -0.35 3.98
N ILE A 17 0.50 0.36 4.88
CA ILE A 17 1.69 1.16 4.56
C ILE A 17 2.88 0.54 5.28
N VAL A 18 3.84 0.02 4.52
CA VAL A 18 5.06 -0.57 5.06
C VAL A 18 6.21 0.38 4.75
N ASP A 19 6.71 1.07 5.77
CA ASP A 19 7.73 2.10 5.57
C ASP A 19 8.43 2.36 6.89
N ASN A 20 9.75 2.19 6.92
CA ASN A 20 10.50 2.40 8.15
C ASN A 20 10.67 3.87 8.51
N ASN A 21 10.32 4.78 7.62
CA ASN A 21 10.29 6.20 7.92
C ASN A 21 8.93 6.51 8.57
N SER A 22 8.94 6.64 9.89
CA SER A 22 7.69 6.82 10.63
C SER A 22 6.98 8.11 10.27
N GLN A 23 7.73 9.14 9.91
CA GLN A 23 7.14 10.42 9.54
C GLN A 23 6.36 10.32 8.25
N PHE A 24 6.94 9.66 7.24
CA PHE A 24 6.23 9.48 5.99
C PHE A 24 5.02 8.56 6.19
N ALA A 25 5.20 7.47 6.93
CA ALA A 25 4.10 6.53 7.17
C ALA A 25 2.93 7.22 7.85
N ARG A 26 3.22 8.02 8.87
CA ARG A 26 2.18 8.75 9.58
C ARG A 26 1.47 9.74 8.66
N SER A 27 2.23 10.49 7.88
CA SER A 27 1.65 11.48 6.99
C SER A 27 0.76 10.82 5.94
N ALA A 28 1.21 9.72 5.37
CA ALA A 28 0.41 9.00 4.38
C ALA A 28 -0.86 8.44 5.01
N ARG A 29 -0.74 7.89 6.21
CA ARG A 29 -1.91 7.36 6.90
C ARG A 29 -2.93 8.45 7.18
N LEU A 30 -2.47 9.59 7.70
CA LEU A 30 -3.38 10.70 7.99
C LEU A 30 -4.09 11.19 6.74
N LEU A 31 -3.32 11.28 5.65
CA LEU A 31 -3.89 11.73 4.39
C LEU A 31 -5.01 10.79 3.93
N LEU A 32 -4.76 9.50 3.98
CA LEU A 32 -5.76 8.51 3.55
C LEU A 32 -6.96 8.50 4.49
N ASP A 33 -6.71 8.56 5.79
CA ASP A 33 -7.80 8.59 6.77
C ASP A 33 -8.67 9.85 6.59
N GLN A 34 -8.02 11.00 6.41
CA GLN A 34 -8.74 12.27 6.28
C GLN A 34 -9.55 12.37 5.00
N SER A 35 -9.17 11.60 3.99
CA SER A 35 -9.96 11.59 2.75
C SER A 35 -11.36 11.03 2.98
N GLY A 36 -11.54 10.27 4.03
CA GLY A 36 -12.82 9.63 4.31
C GLY A 36 -13.12 8.41 3.48
N LYS A 37 -12.22 8.05 2.57
CA LYS A 37 -12.46 6.97 1.62
C LYS A 37 -11.77 5.66 2.00
N TYR A 38 -10.78 5.71 2.89
CA TYR A 38 -9.94 4.55 3.17
C TYR A 38 -9.71 4.35 4.65
N VAL A 39 -9.32 3.15 5.04
CA VAL A 39 -8.82 2.85 6.37
C VAL A 39 -7.35 2.45 6.20
N ALA A 40 -6.44 3.11 6.89
CA ALA A 40 -5.01 2.87 6.71
C ALA A 40 -4.37 2.33 7.98
N CYS A 41 -3.38 1.48 7.80
CA CYS A 41 -2.58 0.91 8.89
C CYS A 41 -1.13 0.99 8.51
N THR A 42 -0.25 1.31 9.45
CA THR A 42 1.18 1.45 9.16
C THR A 42 1.99 0.36 9.84
N VAL A 43 3.06 -0.06 9.17
CA VAL A 43 4.06 -1.00 9.70
C VAL A 43 5.42 -0.35 9.51
N ILE A 44 6.09 -0.05 10.62
CA ILE A 44 7.41 0.60 10.59
C ILE A 44 8.53 -0.42 10.43
N ASP A 45 8.36 -1.59 11.00
CA ASP A 45 9.35 -2.66 10.90
C ASP A 45 8.94 -3.60 9.76
N PRO A 46 9.70 -3.61 8.64
CA PRO A 46 9.30 -4.42 7.48
C PRO A 46 9.22 -5.91 7.78
N ARG A 47 9.92 -6.37 8.81
CA ARG A 47 9.87 -7.79 9.17
C ARG A 47 8.51 -8.21 9.69
N ARG A 48 7.66 -7.24 10.06
CA ARG A 48 6.32 -7.51 10.54
C ARG A 48 5.25 -7.32 9.49
N ALA A 49 5.65 -7.07 8.25
CA ALA A 49 4.69 -6.77 7.18
C ALA A 49 3.77 -7.95 6.90
N LEU A 50 4.31 -9.15 6.84
CA LEU A 50 3.53 -10.33 6.52
C LEU A 50 2.50 -10.61 7.61
N GLU A 51 2.94 -10.59 8.85
CA GLU A 51 2.07 -10.83 9.99
C GLU A 51 0.93 -9.81 10.05
N THR A 52 1.30 -8.54 9.92
CA THR A 52 0.32 -7.47 9.98
C THR A 52 -0.64 -7.54 8.79
N GLY A 53 -0.10 -7.87 7.62
CA GLY A 53 -0.95 -8.00 6.43
C GLY A 53 -2.01 -9.07 6.59
N ARG A 54 -1.63 -10.20 7.16
CA ARG A 54 -2.60 -11.27 7.38
C ARG A 54 -3.73 -10.85 8.32
N SER A 55 -3.40 -10.08 9.36
CA SER A 55 -4.39 -9.61 10.31
C SER A 55 -5.25 -8.50 9.75
N PHE A 56 -4.60 -7.54 9.10
CA PHE A 56 -5.29 -6.35 8.62
C PHE A 56 -6.11 -6.61 7.36
N LYS A 57 -5.68 -7.58 6.54
CA LYS A 57 -6.37 -7.95 5.30
C LYS A 57 -6.51 -6.75 4.37
N PRO A 58 -5.37 -6.21 3.91
CA PRO A 58 -5.41 -5.01 3.07
C PRO A 58 -5.95 -5.30 1.68
N ASP A 59 -6.50 -4.25 1.08
CA ASP A 59 -6.89 -4.27 -0.34
C ASP A 59 -5.77 -3.73 -1.21
N LEU A 60 -4.80 -3.04 -0.60
CA LEU A 60 -3.65 -2.46 -1.30
C LEU A 60 -2.52 -2.29 -0.29
N VAL A 61 -1.29 -2.53 -0.72
CA VAL A 61 -0.11 -2.34 0.14
C VAL A 61 0.82 -1.34 -0.51
N LEU A 62 1.22 -0.32 0.24
CA LEU A 62 2.26 0.63 -0.16
C LEU A 62 3.54 0.21 0.54
N VAL A 63 4.61 -0.02 -0.21
CA VAL A 63 5.85 -0.55 0.35
C VAL A 63 7.01 0.38 -0.01
N ASP A 64 7.71 0.88 0.99
CA ASP A 64 8.94 1.64 0.76
C ASP A 64 9.96 0.70 0.13
N LEU A 65 10.56 1.14 -0.97
CA LEU A 65 11.48 0.29 -1.72
C LEU A 65 12.77 0.05 -0.95
N ILE A 66 13.26 1.05 -0.25
CA ILE A 66 14.56 0.97 0.43
C ILE A 66 14.39 1.11 1.93
N MET A 67 14.67 0.04 2.65
CA MET A 67 14.60 0.01 4.11
C MET A 67 15.82 -0.74 4.66
N PRO A 68 16.36 -0.31 5.80
CA PRO A 68 17.60 -0.91 6.31
C PRO A 68 17.51 -2.38 6.68
N GLN A 69 16.38 -2.81 7.24
CA GLN A 69 16.27 -4.18 7.72
C GLN A 69 15.99 -5.16 6.59
N GLU A 70 15.23 -4.70 5.60
CA GLU A 70 14.78 -5.58 4.52
C GLU A 70 14.31 -4.69 3.39
N ASP A 71 14.74 -4.93 2.16
CA ASP A 71 14.33 -4.03 1.10
C ASP A 71 12.89 -4.33 0.66
N GLY A 72 12.30 -3.34 0.00
CA GLY A 72 10.90 -3.43 -0.36
C GLY A 72 10.59 -4.52 -1.39
N ILE A 73 11.56 -4.84 -2.24
CA ILE A 73 11.35 -5.91 -3.22
C ILE A 73 11.19 -7.24 -2.50
N GLU A 74 12.00 -7.46 -1.47
CA GLU A 74 11.92 -8.67 -0.67
C GLU A 74 10.58 -8.75 0.05
N VAL A 75 10.16 -7.63 0.65
CA VAL A 75 8.85 -7.58 1.34
C VAL A 75 7.73 -7.90 0.36
N ALA A 76 7.76 -7.28 -0.82
CA ALA A 76 6.73 -7.51 -1.83
C ALA A 76 6.69 -8.99 -2.24
N ALA A 77 7.87 -9.60 -2.41
CA ALA A 77 7.94 -11.01 -2.80
C ALA A 77 7.31 -11.91 -1.73
N GLN A 78 7.56 -11.61 -0.47
CA GLN A 78 6.97 -12.38 0.62
C GLN A 78 5.46 -12.25 0.65
N LEU A 79 4.95 -11.04 0.45
CA LEU A 79 3.51 -10.83 0.43
C LEU A 79 2.86 -11.54 -0.74
N GLU A 80 3.50 -11.49 -1.90
CA GLU A 80 2.97 -12.15 -3.10
C GLU A 80 2.96 -13.66 -2.97
N ALA A 81 3.92 -14.20 -2.25
CA ALA A 81 4.02 -15.65 -2.07
C ALA A 81 3.06 -16.17 -1.01
N ASP A 82 2.50 -15.30 -0.20
CA ASP A 82 1.61 -15.71 0.89
C ASP A 82 0.23 -16.05 0.36
N TRP A 83 -0.30 -17.20 0.76
CA TRP A 83 -1.59 -17.63 0.23
C TRP A 83 -2.73 -16.68 0.60
N ALA A 84 -2.63 -15.99 1.73
CA ALA A 84 -3.68 -15.08 2.18
C ALA A 84 -3.59 -13.71 1.53
N LEU A 85 -2.39 -13.32 1.09
CA LEU A 85 -2.15 -11.99 0.55
C LEU A 85 -1.86 -12.00 -0.94
N HIS A 86 -1.83 -13.18 -1.53
CA HIS A 86 -1.62 -13.34 -2.95
C HIS A 86 -2.69 -12.56 -3.72
N GLY A 87 -2.28 -11.80 -4.69
CA GLY A 87 -3.24 -11.04 -5.50
C GLY A 87 -3.52 -9.63 -5.00
N VAL A 88 -3.11 -9.30 -3.77
CA VAL A 88 -3.27 -7.93 -3.29
C VAL A 88 -2.29 -7.02 -4.04
N PRO A 89 -2.75 -5.95 -4.68
CA PRO A 89 -1.84 -5.06 -5.40
C PRO A 89 -0.85 -4.38 -4.48
N ILE A 90 0.35 -4.17 -5.01
CA ILE A 90 1.45 -3.54 -4.28
C ILE A 90 1.92 -2.32 -5.08
N VAL A 91 2.14 -1.21 -4.38
CA VAL A 91 2.71 0.01 -4.96
C VAL A 91 3.98 0.32 -4.20
N PHE A 92 5.09 0.49 -4.91
CA PHE A 92 6.35 0.89 -4.27
C PHE A 92 6.41 2.38 -4.09
N VAL A 93 7.04 2.82 -3.00
CA VAL A 93 7.26 4.22 -2.68
C VAL A 93 8.77 4.42 -2.57
N THR A 94 9.34 5.40 -3.27
CA THR A 94 10.78 5.54 -3.28
C THR A 94 11.23 6.95 -3.60
N THR A 95 12.41 7.32 -3.07
CA THR A 95 13.07 8.57 -3.45
C THR A 95 13.96 8.41 -4.68
N LEU A 96 14.05 7.19 -5.23
CA LEU A 96 14.98 6.91 -6.32
C LEU A 96 14.52 7.43 -7.67
N ILE A 97 13.26 7.82 -7.79
CA ILE A 97 12.74 8.34 -9.06
C ILE A 97 12.08 9.68 -8.80
N THR A 98 11.94 10.46 -9.88
CA THR A 98 11.26 11.75 -9.80
C THR A 98 9.75 11.54 -9.92
N PRO A 99 8.96 12.53 -9.49
CA PRO A 99 7.51 12.46 -9.71
C PRO A 99 7.15 12.31 -11.18
N GLU A 100 7.93 12.92 -12.09
CA GLU A 100 7.69 12.79 -13.51
C GLU A 100 7.88 11.36 -13.99
N GLU A 101 8.96 10.72 -13.53
CA GLU A 101 9.21 9.33 -13.89
C GLU A 101 8.12 8.41 -13.38
N ALA A 102 7.62 8.69 -12.19
CA ALA A 102 6.52 7.90 -11.62
C ALA A 102 5.25 8.07 -12.46
N ARG A 103 4.96 9.29 -12.86
CA ARG A 103 3.76 9.59 -13.65
C ARG A 103 3.83 9.01 -15.06
N ASP A 104 5.04 8.75 -15.56
CA ASP A 104 5.22 8.16 -16.88
C ASP A 104 4.86 6.68 -16.91
N GLY A 105 4.42 6.12 -15.80
CA GLY A 105 3.98 4.74 -15.77
C GLY A 105 5.09 3.73 -15.58
N ARG A 106 6.25 4.18 -15.11
CA ARG A 106 7.36 3.29 -14.81
C ARG A 106 6.95 2.30 -13.74
N ARG A 107 7.44 1.05 -13.87
CA ARG A 107 7.09 -0.01 -12.92
C ARG A 107 8.36 -0.72 -12.46
N ILE A 108 8.28 -1.34 -11.28
CA ILE A 108 9.33 -2.21 -10.77
C ILE A 108 8.69 -3.56 -10.50
N ASN A 109 9.20 -4.59 -11.17
CA ASN A 109 8.66 -5.94 -11.05
C ASN A 109 7.15 -5.99 -11.29
N GLY A 110 6.69 -5.16 -12.21
CA GLY A 110 5.28 -5.09 -12.56
C GLY A 110 4.43 -4.23 -11.65
N HIS A 111 5.00 -3.69 -10.58
CA HIS A 111 4.25 -2.88 -9.63
C HIS A 111 4.42 -1.39 -9.92
N ARG A 112 3.37 -0.63 -9.66
CA ARG A 112 3.41 0.82 -9.80
C ARG A 112 4.34 1.44 -8.76
N ILE A 113 4.77 2.66 -9.03
CA ILE A 113 5.70 3.38 -8.16
C ILE A 113 5.18 4.77 -7.89
N VAL A 114 5.40 5.24 -6.65
CA VAL A 114 5.15 6.62 -6.27
C VAL A 114 6.46 7.20 -5.77
N ALA A 115 6.78 8.43 -6.19
CA ALA A 115 7.99 9.11 -5.75
C ALA A 115 7.79 9.74 -4.40
N LYS A 116 8.83 9.73 -3.57
CA LYS A 116 8.86 10.45 -2.28
C LYS A 116 9.65 11.74 -2.46
N PRO A 117 9.21 12.83 -1.88
CA PRO A 117 7.96 13.03 -1.14
C PRO A 117 6.77 13.02 -2.09
N ALA A 118 5.68 12.41 -1.65
CA ALA A 118 4.50 12.28 -2.49
C ALA A 118 3.58 13.46 -2.26
N ARG A 119 3.10 14.06 -3.35
CA ARG A 119 2.07 15.06 -3.24
C ARG A 119 0.77 14.40 -2.85
N ARG A 120 -0.08 15.15 -2.13
CA ARG A 120 -1.37 14.64 -1.74
C ARG A 120 -2.14 14.07 -2.91
N SER A 121 -2.21 14.83 -4.01
CA SER A 121 -2.97 14.39 -5.18
C SER A 121 -2.37 13.17 -5.83
N ASP A 122 -1.03 13.07 -5.87
CA ASP A 122 -0.37 11.93 -6.48
C ASP A 122 -0.63 10.66 -5.67
N LEU A 123 -0.54 10.75 -4.34
CA LEU A 123 -0.78 9.58 -3.50
C LEU A 123 -2.23 9.12 -3.58
N LEU A 124 -3.17 10.03 -3.49
CA LEU A 124 -4.58 9.66 -3.58
C LEU A 124 -4.92 9.06 -4.94
N ARG A 125 -4.36 9.62 -6.01
CA ARG A 125 -4.62 9.09 -7.34
C ARG A 125 -4.06 7.69 -7.51
N ILE A 126 -2.81 7.45 -7.08
CA ILE A 126 -2.22 6.13 -7.28
C ILE A 126 -2.94 5.07 -6.46
N VAL A 127 -3.41 5.45 -5.28
CA VAL A 127 -4.19 4.51 -4.45
C VAL A 127 -5.49 4.16 -5.16
N GLU A 128 -6.20 5.17 -5.64
CA GLU A 128 -7.47 4.94 -6.32
C GLU A 128 -7.28 4.08 -7.56
N GLU A 129 -6.27 4.39 -8.35
CA GLU A 129 -6.01 3.67 -9.61
C GLU A 129 -5.52 2.24 -9.37
N SER A 130 -4.90 1.99 -8.22
CA SER A 130 -4.29 0.68 -7.95
C SER A 130 -5.23 -0.29 -7.26
N LEU A 131 -6.31 0.20 -6.68
CA LEU A 131 -7.29 -0.67 -6.06
C LEU A 131 -8.03 -1.48 -7.11
N PRO A 132 -8.42 -2.71 -6.80
CA PRO A 132 -9.14 -3.53 -7.76
C PRO A 132 -10.41 -2.83 -8.22
N CYS A 133 -10.66 -2.82 -9.53
CA CYS A 133 -11.80 -2.08 -10.04
C CYS A 133 -13.12 -2.75 -9.67
N CYS A 134 -13.09 -4.00 -9.29
CA CYS A 134 -14.31 -4.64 -8.80
C CYS A 134 -14.82 -3.94 -7.56
N ALA A 135 -13.98 -3.18 -6.89
CA ALA A 135 -14.43 -2.39 -5.77
C ALA A 135 -15.48 -1.38 -6.21
N ALA A 136 -15.49 -1.04 -7.48
CA ALA A 136 -16.48 -0.09 -7.98
C ALA A 136 -17.82 -0.74 -8.26
N ALA A 137 -17.84 -2.03 -8.33
CA ALA A 137 -19.09 -2.72 -8.56
C ALA A 137 -19.93 -2.79 -7.29
#